data_6bedc662e55000c36f4453e5f534f706
#
_entry.id   6bedc662e55000c36f4453e5f534f706
#
_cell.length_a   1.000
_cell.length_b   1.000
_cell.length_c   1.000
_cell.angle_alpha   90.00
_cell.angle_beta   90.00
_cell.angle_gamma   90.00
#
_symmetry.space_group_name_H-M   'P 1'
#
loop_
_entity.id
_entity.type
_entity.pdbx_description
1 polymer ?
#
loop_
_entity_poly.entity_id
_entity_poly.type
_entity_poly.pdbx_seq_one_letter_code
_entity_poly.pdbx_strand_id
1 'polypeptide(L)'
;MSQPSFGLTVDAGEAVARAPRFAADFVDLHFGGRAELLPSALDACDDADIEYDLNFEGAPIGWVPSDSLKQDLSGRPGFLGFMLDEADHMQINAHWPVIAYYGYGGRHYLAETEGMDLLSARAAVLSSLAQRNAACTVAAKPAAVEFLFPVMMHTAARAGLDLSPKILKETCGPAMLAAAMGAARQYGADLWVDIDYWWHNEAIGHSLERFRSALLLAYWSGASRIYVEGGAQWSNDHPLGKQIEAAYAEFVQQYAPAHPRPFSWRDFRPQTAIIRFDDTCFDQRQRYLGEYPGPLYGHVPAGPENVEWLNIWSLLSHGFVRTDSVSHQWEVRRFGCRTLFAPLHNVAVYDHEVGYETLAGLQLIFLTGVMISDETLQAVARCVQEGATCVLPPRLAPAGSGLDGVSEVTAVADGAGTWLVVPDFYRLHYECFCAGPAMAELREPLAGLTGDGDHLVYDFGKWVVQFRQAGGDYPRQHIMTWTVPLTQAGANPDVLEVQLTERR
;
A
#
# COMPACT_ATOMS: atom_id res chain seq x y z
N MET A 1 -13.95 -21.28 -2.15
CA MET A 1 -13.14 -20.04 -2.16
C MET A 1 -14.09 -18.92 -2.47
N SER A 2 -14.14 -17.90 -1.63
CA SER A 2 -15.05 -16.77 -1.83
C SER A 2 -14.47 -15.83 -2.88
N GLN A 3 -15.29 -15.43 -3.84
CA GLN A 3 -14.98 -14.28 -4.67
C GLN A 3 -14.87 -13.03 -3.77
N PRO A 4 -14.13 -12.00 -4.16
CA PRO A 4 -14.16 -10.74 -3.43
C PRO A 4 -15.55 -10.12 -3.49
N SER A 5 -15.93 -9.39 -2.45
CA SER A 5 -17.05 -8.47 -2.53
C SER A 5 -16.62 -7.18 -3.21
N PHE A 6 -17.52 -6.59 -3.99
CA PHE A 6 -17.26 -5.36 -4.74
C PHE A 6 -18.09 -4.22 -4.18
N GLY A 7 -17.47 -3.07 -3.94
CA GLY A 7 -18.11 -1.92 -3.31
C GLY A 7 -17.80 -0.61 -4.00
N LEU A 8 -18.44 0.44 -3.53
CA LEU A 8 -18.13 1.81 -3.91
C LEU A 8 -18.34 2.76 -2.74
N THR A 9 -17.56 3.83 -2.72
CA THR A 9 -17.72 4.92 -1.78
C THR A 9 -18.87 5.83 -2.18
N VAL A 10 -19.74 6.14 -1.25
CA VAL A 10 -20.89 7.03 -1.47
C VAL A 10 -21.20 7.88 -0.24
N ASP A 11 -21.75 9.05 -0.48
CA ASP A 11 -22.41 9.80 0.59
C ASP A 11 -23.63 9.01 1.14
N ALA A 12 -23.84 9.08 2.44
CA ALA A 12 -24.88 8.30 3.14
C ALA A 12 -26.29 8.44 2.55
N GLY A 13 -26.60 9.55 1.88
CA GLY A 13 -27.90 9.78 1.23
C GLY A 13 -28.05 9.17 -0.17
N GLU A 14 -26.98 8.62 -0.76
CA GLU A 14 -26.95 8.16 -2.16
C GLU A 14 -26.80 6.65 -2.34
N ALA A 15 -26.51 5.90 -1.28
CA ALA A 15 -26.15 4.49 -1.32
C ALA A 15 -27.12 3.62 -2.16
N VAL A 16 -28.39 3.65 -1.83
CA VAL A 16 -29.41 2.82 -2.48
C VAL A 16 -29.63 3.17 -3.95
N ALA A 17 -29.38 4.43 -4.31
CA ALA A 17 -29.50 4.87 -5.71
C ALA A 17 -28.28 4.49 -6.56
N ARG A 18 -27.09 4.44 -5.96
CA ARG A 18 -25.84 4.20 -6.68
C ARG A 18 -25.40 2.75 -6.71
N ALA A 19 -25.50 2.01 -5.61
CA ALA A 19 -25.00 0.64 -5.53
C ALA A 19 -25.52 -0.27 -6.68
N PRO A 20 -26.81 -0.28 -7.05
CA PRO A 20 -27.29 -1.09 -8.16
C PRO A 20 -26.71 -0.71 -9.52
N ARG A 21 -26.38 0.57 -9.73
CA ARG A 21 -25.80 1.06 -10.99
C ARG A 21 -24.37 0.54 -11.19
N PHE A 22 -23.65 0.34 -10.12
CA PHE A 22 -22.29 -0.23 -10.10
C PHE A 22 -22.30 -1.75 -9.96
N ALA A 23 -23.46 -2.36 -9.75
CA ALA A 23 -23.58 -3.76 -9.38
C ALA A 23 -22.77 -4.09 -8.09
N ALA A 24 -22.72 -3.14 -7.17
CA ALA A 24 -21.95 -3.27 -5.94
C ALA A 24 -22.66 -4.16 -4.92
N ASP A 25 -21.90 -5.02 -4.25
CA ASP A 25 -22.35 -5.87 -3.15
C ASP A 25 -22.43 -5.05 -1.84
N PHE A 26 -21.55 -4.05 -1.69
CA PHE A 26 -21.52 -3.18 -0.51
C PHE A 26 -21.23 -1.73 -0.86
N VAL A 27 -21.41 -0.86 0.12
CA VAL A 27 -21.06 0.56 0.04
C VAL A 27 -20.18 0.97 1.21
N ASP A 28 -19.17 1.76 0.94
CA ASP A 28 -18.38 2.50 1.91
C ASP A 28 -19.07 3.85 2.13
N LEU A 29 -19.72 4.01 3.30
CA LEU A 29 -20.59 5.15 3.59
C LEU A 29 -19.82 6.31 4.20
N HIS A 30 -19.60 7.35 3.41
CA HIS A 30 -19.10 8.63 3.91
C HIS A 30 -20.25 9.40 4.56
N PHE A 31 -20.20 9.61 5.85
CA PHE A 31 -21.23 10.40 6.54
C PHE A 31 -20.80 11.83 6.86
N GLY A 32 -19.56 12.23 6.55
CA GLY A 32 -19.09 13.62 6.63
C GLY A 32 -19.27 14.26 7.99
N GLY A 33 -19.17 13.50 9.07
CA GLY A 33 -19.47 13.96 10.42
C GLY A 33 -20.97 14.23 10.69
N ARG A 34 -21.85 13.93 9.74
CA ARG A 34 -23.31 14.11 9.85
C ARG A 34 -23.98 12.86 10.41
N ALA A 35 -23.65 12.52 11.65
CA ALA A 35 -24.16 11.31 12.32
C ALA A 35 -25.71 11.23 12.37
N GLU A 36 -26.39 12.35 12.22
CA GLU A 36 -27.84 12.41 12.16
C GLU A 36 -28.44 11.76 10.89
N LEU A 37 -27.66 11.63 9.82
CA LEU A 37 -28.10 10.98 8.58
C LEU A 37 -27.95 9.46 8.64
N LEU A 38 -27.13 8.92 9.53
CA LEU A 38 -26.83 7.50 9.60
C LEU A 38 -28.07 6.62 9.77
N PRO A 39 -29.00 6.86 10.72
CA PRO A 39 -30.12 5.94 10.90
C PRO A 39 -30.91 5.70 9.62
N SER A 40 -31.24 6.75 8.87
CA SER A 40 -32.01 6.63 7.64
C SER A 40 -31.23 5.97 6.50
N ALA A 41 -29.91 6.20 6.44
CA ALA A 41 -29.05 5.58 5.43
C ALA A 41 -28.87 4.08 5.69
N LEU A 42 -28.68 3.69 6.96
CA LEU A 42 -28.54 2.31 7.37
C LEU A 42 -29.84 1.51 7.13
N ASP A 43 -30.99 2.08 7.51
CA ASP A 43 -32.28 1.47 7.26
C ASP A 43 -32.53 1.26 5.76
N ALA A 44 -32.15 2.25 4.93
CA ALA A 44 -32.29 2.15 3.48
C ALA A 44 -31.35 1.08 2.87
N CYS A 45 -30.13 0.92 3.38
CA CYS A 45 -29.22 -0.15 2.95
C CYS A 45 -29.75 -1.54 3.36
N ASP A 46 -30.22 -1.69 4.61
CA ASP A 46 -30.78 -2.95 5.11
C ASP A 46 -32.05 -3.33 4.32
N ASP A 47 -32.94 -2.38 4.04
CA ASP A 47 -34.16 -2.61 3.23
C ASP A 47 -33.83 -3.02 1.78
N ALA A 48 -32.69 -2.59 1.26
CA ALA A 48 -32.23 -2.89 -0.08
C ALA A 48 -31.29 -4.11 -0.15
N ASP A 49 -31.00 -4.77 0.98
CA ASP A 49 -30.04 -5.88 1.09
C ASP A 49 -28.64 -5.53 0.57
N ILE A 50 -28.18 -4.31 0.88
CA ILE A 50 -26.85 -3.79 0.54
C ILE A 50 -26.00 -3.82 1.81
N GLU A 51 -24.85 -4.50 1.76
CA GLU A 51 -23.86 -4.44 2.84
C GLU A 51 -23.19 -3.06 2.90
N TYR A 52 -22.66 -2.67 4.06
CA TYR A 52 -22.02 -1.37 4.22
C TYR A 52 -20.98 -1.38 5.34
N ASP A 53 -19.97 -0.57 5.17
CA ASP A 53 -19.11 -0.06 6.24
C ASP A 53 -19.33 1.44 6.43
N LEU A 54 -18.78 1.99 7.51
CA LEU A 54 -18.94 3.39 7.87
C LEU A 54 -17.58 4.09 7.86
N ASN A 55 -17.38 4.96 6.87
CA ASN A 55 -16.16 5.70 6.69
C ASN A 55 -16.17 7.01 7.45
N PHE A 56 -15.07 7.28 8.16
CA PHE A 56 -14.89 8.47 9.00
C PHE A 56 -14.51 9.74 8.23
N GLU A 57 -14.47 9.73 6.92
CA GLU A 57 -14.15 10.93 6.17
C GLU A 57 -15.02 12.11 6.61
N GLY A 58 -14.36 13.23 6.90
CA GLY A 58 -15.02 14.43 7.40
C GLY A 58 -15.55 14.35 8.83
N ALA A 59 -15.39 13.24 9.55
CA ALA A 59 -15.74 13.17 10.95
C ALA A 59 -14.73 13.95 11.82
N PRO A 60 -15.18 14.58 12.93
CA PRO A 60 -14.26 15.23 13.85
C PRO A 60 -13.22 14.26 14.39
N ILE A 61 -11.99 14.69 14.48
CA ILE A 61 -10.93 13.88 15.10
C ILE A 61 -11.31 13.49 16.52
N GLY A 62 -11.03 12.24 16.83
CA GLY A 62 -11.43 11.67 18.10
C GLY A 62 -12.91 11.31 18.19
N TRP A 63 -13.67 11.46 17.10
CA TRP A 63 -14.99 10.89 17.06
C TRP A 63 -14.89 9.36 17.21
N VAL A 64 -15.73 8.84 18.07
CA VAL A 64 -15.88 7.40 18.28
C VAL A 64 -17.37 7.07 18.30
N PRO A 65 -17.78 5.89 17.82
CA PRO A 65 -19.17 5.52 17.85
C PRO A 65 -19.70 5.42 19.29
N SER A 66 -20.88 5.98 19.54
CA SER A 66 -21.54 5.84 20.82
C SER A 66 -21.93 4.38 21.10
N ASP A 67 -22.10 4.02 22.37
CA ASP A 67 -22.52 2.68 22.72
C ASP A 67 -23.89 2.33 22.13
N SER A 68 -24.80 3.32 22.02
CA SER A 68 -26.09 3.12 21.37
C SER A 68 -25.97 2.83 19.88
N LEU A 69 -25.07 3.51 19.16
CA LEU A 69 -24.80 3.23 17.76
C LEU A 69 -24.17 1.83 17.60
N LYS A 70 -23.18 1.49 18.43
CA LYS A 70 -22.57 0.14 18.38
C LYS A 70 -23.58 -0.97 18.66
N GLN A 71 -24.51 -0.75 19.59
CA GLN A 71 -25.58 -1.71 19.87
C GLN A 71 -26.53 -1.86 18.67
N ASP A 72 -26.92 -0.78 18.02
CA ASP A 72 -27.74 -0.80 16.81
C ASP A 72 -27.01 -1.56 15.69
N LEU A 73 -25.78 -1.18 15.38
CA LEU A 73 -24.95 -1.81 14.35
C LEU A 73 -24.69 -3.31 14.60
N SER A 74 -24.59 -3.71 15.87
CA SER A 74 -24.40 -5.14 16.20
C SER A 74 -25.58 -6.03 15.82
N GLY A 75 -26.76 -5.45 15.68
CA GLY A 75 -27.98 -6.12 15.24
C GLY A 75 -28.20 -6.12 13.72
N ARG A 76 -27.40 -5.36 12.98
CA ARG A 76 -27.57 -5.18 11.53
C ARG A 76 -26.72 -6.18 10.73
N PRO A 77 -27.33 -7.06 9.94
CA PRO A 77 -26.59 -8.10 9.19
C PRO A 77 -25.67 -7.49 8.11
N GLY A 78 -26.09 -6.39 7.48
CA GLY A 78 -25.35 -5.70 6.41
C GLY A 78 -24.13 -4.92 6.90
N PHE A 79 -23.98 -4.66 8.21
CA PHE A 79 -22.85 -3.90 8.72
C PHE A 79 -21.53 -4.68 8.61
N LEU A 80 -20.54 -4.16 7.90
CA LEU A 80 -19.23 -4.79 7.68
C LEU A 80 -18.18 -4.37 8.72
N GLY A 81 -18.22 -3.13 9.18
CA GLY A 81 -17.24 -2.54 10.08
C GLY A 81 -17.18 -1.03 9.97
N PHE A 82 -16.14 -0.45 10.58
CA PHE A 82 -15.80 0.97 10.39
C PHE A 82 -14.56 1.09 9.53
N MET A 83 -14.48 2.16 8.75
CA MET A 83 -13.30 2.53 7.98
C MET A 83 -12.70 3.81 8.56
N LEU A 84 -11.42 3.77 8.92
CA LEU A 84 -10.64 4.95 9.28
C LEU A 84 -10.05 5.55 8.01
N ASP A 85 -10.52 6.74 7.67
CA ASP A 85 -10.05 7.43 6.48
C ASP A 85 -8.59 7.89 6.65
N GLU A 86 -7.76 7.58 5.66
CA GLU A 86 -6.41 8.08 5.39
C GLU A 86 -5.54 8.35 6.66
N ALA A 87 -5.51 7.38 7.56
CA ALA A 87 -4.86 7.56 8.87
C ALA A 87 -3.35 7.88 8.77
N ASP A 88 -2.67 7.36 7.75
CA ASP A 88 -1.28 7.65 7.44
C ASP A 88 -1.09 9.11 7.02
N HIS A 89 -1.93 9.60 6.12
CA HIS A 89 -1.90 10.98 5.66
C HIS A 89 -2.07 11.97 6.82
N MET A 90 -3.00 11.68 7.71
CA MET A 90 -3.24 12.52 8.88
C MET A 90 -2.04 12.55 9.82
N GLN A 91 -1.41 11.42 10.11
CA GLN A 91 -0.30 11.36 11.05
C GLN A 91 1.00 11.91 10.49
N ILE A 92 1.38 11.55 9.26
CA ILE A 92 2.65 11.98 8.67
C ILE A 92 2.69 13.48 8.35
N ASN A 93 1.52 14.07 8.11
CA ASN A 93 1.38 15.51 7.83
C ASN A 93 0.95 16.33 9.06
N ALA A 94 0.99 15.77 10.25
CA ALA A 94 0.51 16.41 11.49
C ALA A 94 1.16 17.77 11.78
N HIS A 95 2.43 17.94 11.39
CA HIS A 95 3.16 19.22 11.54
C HIS A 95 2.75 20.28 10.50
N TRP A 96 1.95 19.93 9.50
CA TRP A 96 1.59 20.82 8.41
C TRP A 96 0.34 21.66 8.76
N PRO A 97 0.46 23.00 8.87
CA PRO A 97 -0.66 23.84 9.30
C PRO A 97 -1.87 23.83 8.37
N VAL A 98 -1.66 23.40 7.11
CA VAL A 98 -2.68 23.44 6.06
C VAL A 98 -3.65 22.26 6.14
N ILE A 99 -3.35 21.20 6.89
CA ILE A 99 -4.32 20.13 7.14
C ILE A 99 -5.59 20.65 7.81
N ALA A 100 -5.48 21.70 8.61
CA ALA A 100 -6.66 22.43 9.11
C ALA A 100 -7.56 22.97 7.97
N TYR A 101 -7.06 23.06 6.75
CA TYR A 101 -7.82 23.55 5.59
C TYR A 101 -8.87 22.54 5.07
N TYR A 102 -8.66 21.25 5.29
CA TYR A 102 -9.61 20.22 4.83
C TYR A 102 -10.87 20.10 5.72
N GLY A 103 -11.12 21.09 6.57
CA GLY A 103 -12.38 21.15 7.33
C GLY A 103 -12.43 20.23 8.56
N TYR A 104 -11.38 19.49 8.82
CA TYR A 104 -11.28 18.61 9.98
C TYR A 104 -11.10 19.34 11.32
N GLY A 105 -11.48 20.60 11.44
CA GLY A 105 -11.73 21.36 12.67
C GLY A 105 -10.72 21.25 13.81
N GLY A 106 -9.42 21.16 13.56
CA GLY A 106 -8.43 21.07 14.62
C GLY A 106 -7.13 20.37 14.23
N ARG A 107 -6.32 19.97 15.20
CA ARG A 107 -5.09 19.22 14.96
C ARG A 107 -5.43 17.78 14.54
N HIS A 108 -4.88 17.36 13.41
CA HIS A 108 -5.28 16.12 12.72
C HIS A 108 -4.18 15.08 12.78
N TYR A 109 -3.85 14.58 13.94
CA TYR A 109 -2.95 13.47 14.07
C TYR A 109 -3.56 12.39 14.99
N LEU A 110 -3.15 11.17 14.73
CA LEU A 110 -3.55 10.04 15.57
C LEU A 110 -2.96 10.18 16.98
N ALA A 111 -1.71 10.65 17.05
CA ALA A 111 -0.99 10.85 18.29
C ALA A 111 -0.12 12.12 18.22
N GLU A 112 -0.01 12.82 19.34
CA GLU A 112 0.96 13.92 19.52
C GLU A 112 2.36 13.33 19.61
N THR A 113 3.24 13.73 18.70
CA THR A 113 4.59 13.18 18.61
C THR A 113 5.69 14.24 18.69
N GLU A 114 5.33 15.51 18.88
CA GLU A 114 6.28 16.61 19.01
C GLU A 114 7.19 16.41 20.23
N GLY A 115 8.50 16.48 20.00
CA GLY A 115 9.51 16.28 21.03
C GLY A 115 9.76 14.84 21.46
N MET A 116 9.11 13.86 20.81
CA MET A 116 9.37 12.45 21.07
C MET A 116 10.57 11.95 20.26
N ASP A 117 11.22 10.92 20.79
CA ASP A 117 12.12 10.06 19.99
C ASP A 117 11.29 9.11 19.08
N LEU A 118 11.98 8.46 18.16
CA LEU A 118 11.36 7.58 17.17
C LEU A 118 10.57 6.42 17.80
N LEU A 119 11.11 5.78 18.83
CA LEU A 119 10.47 4.64 19.49
C LEU A 119 9.22 5.07 20.25
N SER A 120 9.31 6.20 20.96
CA SER A 120 8.19 6.79 21.68
C SER A 120 7.08 7.24 20.75
N ALA A 121 7.42 7.87 19.62
CA ALA A 121 6.46 8.31 18.62
C ALA A 121 5.72 7.12 17.99
N ARG A 122 6.46 6.07 17.58
CA ARG A 122 5.88 4.83 17.05
C ARG A 122 4.94 4.18 18.07
N ALA A 123 5.36 4.09 19.31
CA ALA A 123 4.53 3.51 20.38
C ALA A 123 3.25 4.32 20.64
N ALA A 124 3.33 5.65 20.60
CA ALA A 124 2.17 6.53 20.75
C ALA A 124 1.16 6.35 19.61
N VAL A 125 1.63 6.29 18.37
CA VAL A 125 0.77 6.07 17.18
C VAL A 125 0.15 4.67 17.24
N LEU A 126 0.92 3.64 17.52
CA LEU A 126 0.41 2.27 17.70
C LEU A 126 -0.68 2.20 18.78
N SER A 127 -0.43 2.82 19.93
CA SER A 127 -1.41 2.88 21.03
C SER A 127 -2.69 3.59 20.63
N SER A 128 -2.59 4.70 19.90
CA SER A 128 -3.75 5.45 19.41
C SER A 128 -4.58 4.62 18.41
N LEU A 129 -3.93 3.96 17.46
CA LEU A 129 -4.61 3.08 16.50
C LEU A 129 -5.29 1.90 17.21
N ALA A 130 -4.63 1.28 18.18
CA ALA A 130 -5.22 0.18 18.95
C ALA A 130 -6.44 0.63 19.77
N GLN A 131 -6.38 1.82 20.38
CA GLN A 131 -7.53 2.39 21.09
C GLN A 131 -8.69 2.70 20.14
N ARG A 132 -8.43 3.24 18.96
CA ARG A 132 -9.45 3.49 17.93
C ARG A 132 -10.08 2.20 17.45
N ASN A 133 -9.27 1.19 17.14
CA ASN A 133 -9.77 -0.12 16.76
C ASN A 133 -10.69 -0.70 17.85
N ALA A 134 -10.26 -0.69 19.11
CA ALA A 134 -11.08 -1.16 20.22
C ALA A 134 -12.40 -0.37 20.35
N ALA A 135 -12.36 0.95 20.16
CA ALA A 135 -13.57 1.78 20.19
C ALA A 135 -14.52 1.50 19.03
N CYS A 136 -14.00 1.16 17.85
CA CYS A 136 -14.75 0.91 16.62
C CYS A 136 -15.11 -0.57 16.40
N THR A 137 -14.56 -1.51 17.17
CA THR A 137 -14.90 -2.93 17.04
C THR A 137 -16.36 -3.18 17.46
N VAL A 138 -17.14 -3.77 16.55
CA VAL A 138 -18.54 -4.14 16.77
C VAL A 138 -18.75 -5.59 16.35
N ALA A 139 -19.36 -6.41 17.19
CA ALA A 139 -19.62 -7.83 16.94
C ALA A 139 -18.36 -8.60 16.48
N ALA A 140 -17.19 -8.30 17.07
CA ALA A 140 -15.88 -8.85 16.72
C ALA A 140 -15.38 -8.52 15.29
N LYS A 141 -16.00 -7.57 14.61
CA LYS A 141 -15.49 -7.02 13.35
C LYS A 141 -14.53 -5.87 13.70
N PRO A 142 -13.23 -5.97 13.35
CA PRO A 142 -12.30 -4.86 13.54
C PRO A 142 -12.64 -3.70 12.62
N ALA A 143 -12.09 -2.52 12.88
CA ALA A 143 -12.11 -1.47 11.90
C ALA A 143 -11.07 -1.73 10.80
N ALA A 144 -11.34 -1.25 9.60
CA ALA A 144 -10.35 -1.15 8.53
C ALA A 144 -9.74 0.26 8.48
N VAL A 145 -8.66 0.43 7.76
CA VAL A 145 -8.00 1.71 7.59
C VAL A 145 -7.49 1.90 6.17
N GLU A 146 -7.77 3.05 5.58
CA GLU A 146 -7.28 3.47 4.28
C GLU A 146 -5.87 4.05 4.37
N PHE A 147 -5.10 3.81 3.31
CA PHE A 147 -3.71 4.28 3.20
C PHE A 147 -3.46 4.92 1.84
N LEU A 148 -2.89 6.12 1.89
CA LEU A 148 -2.38 6.82 0.70
C LEU A 148 -0.98 6.37 0.31
N PHE A 149 -0.19 5.93 1.27
CA PHE A 149 1.22 5.59 1.09
C PHE A 149 1.52 4.18 1.62
N PRO A 150 2.57 3.51 1.15
CA PRO A 150 2.97 2.20 1.66
C PRO A 150 3.65 2.31 3.03
N VAL A 151 3.09 3.11 3.92
CA VAL A 151 3.61 3.41 5.27
C VAL A 151 2.53 3.22 6.33
N MET A 152 2.94 3.01 7.57
CA MET A 152 2.07 2.76 8.73
C MET A 152 1.18 1.51 8.64
N MET A 153 1.25 0.75 7.56
CA MET A 153 0.42 -0.46 7.39
C MET A 153 0.73 -1.52 8.43
N HIS A 154 2.02 -1.72 8.76
CA HIS A 154 2.43 -2.67 9.80
C HIS A 154 2.00 -2.19 11.19
N THR A 155 2.13 -0.89 11.46
CA THR A 155 1.66 -0.30 12.73
C THR A 155 0.15 -0.46 12.89
N ALA A 156 -0.63 -0.26 11.84
CA ALA A 156 -2.08 -0.44 11.86
C ALA A 156 -2.49 -1.91 11.98
N ALA A 157 -1.88 -2.81 11.20
CA ALA A 157 -2.15 -4.25 11.30
C ALA A 157 -1.82 -4.81 12.69
N ARG A 158 -0.71 -4.35 13.28
CA ARG A 158 -0.32 -4.68 14.65
C ARG A 158 -1.32 -4.15 15.69
N ALA A 159 -1.98 -3.04 15.41
CA ALA A 159 -3.08 -2.50 16.22
C ALA A 159 -4.40 -3.30 16.05
N GLY A 160 -4.41 -4.32 15.19
CA GLY A 160 -5.57 -5.18 14.91
C GLY A 160 -6.55 -4.62 13.88
N LEU A 161 -6.14 -3.62 13.08
CA LEU A 161 -6.93 -3.05 12.00
C LEU A 161 -6.78 -3.87 10.73
N ASP A 162 -7.85 -3.98 9.94
CA ASP A 162 -7.79 -4.44 8.57
C ASP A 162 -7.23 -3.35 7.66
N LEU A 163 -6.65 -3.73 6.51
CA LEU A 163 -5.89 -2.82 5.66
C LEU A 163 -6.62 -2.57 4.35
N SER A 164 -6.72 -1.30 3.96
CA SER A 164 -7.25 -0.86 2.68
C SER A 164 -6.27 0.09 1.98
N PRO A 165 -5.23 -0.43 1.28
CA PRO A 165 -4.37 0.42 0.47
C PRO A 165 -5.13 1.02 -0.70
N LYS A 166 -5.00 2.33 -0.88
CA LYS A 166 -5.47 3.05 -2.06
C LYS A 166 -4.49 2.81 -3.22
N ILE A 167 -4.99 2.31 -4.32
CA ILE A 167 -4.22 2.20 -5.56
C ILE A 167 -4.75 3.19 -6.59
N LEU A 168 -3.93 3.58 -7.52
CA LEU A 168 -4.24 4.50 -8.61
C LEU A 168 -4.00 5.99 -8.29
N LYS A 169 -4.32 6.46 -7.07
CA LYS A 169 -4.28 7.88 -6.72
C LYS A 169 -2.85 8.42 -6.57
N GLU A 170 -2.16 8.04 -5.50
CA GLU A 170 -0.98 8.77 -5.03
C GLU A 170 0.34 8.05 -5.30
N THR A 171 0.36 6.74 -5.33
CA THR A 171 1.59 5.95 -5.35
C THR A 171 1.58 4.81 -6.35
N CYS A 172 2.69 4.09 -6.43
CA CYS A 172 2.81 2.87 -7.20
C CYS A 172 1.99 1.74 -6.56
N GLY A 173 0.91 1.31 -7.21
CA GLY A 173 0.01 0.27 -6.72
C GLY A 173 0.71 -1.03 -6.30
N PRO A 174 1.67 -1.59 -7.07
CA PRO A 174 2.44 -2.76 -6.65
C PRO A 174 3.23 -2.60 -5.36
N ALA A 175 3.79 -1.41 -5.07
CA ALA A 175 4.49 -1.14 -3.81
C ALA A 175 3.51 -1.05 -2.64
N MET A 176 2.33 -0.43 -2.86
CA MET A 176 1.23 -0.40 -1.89
C MET A 176 0.80 -1.82 -1.51
N LEU A 177 0.54 -2.66 -2.52
CA LEU A 177 0.12 -4.04 -2.31
C LEU A 177 1.20 -4.89 -1.65
N ALA A 178 2.47 -4.71 -1.98
CA ALA A 178 3.57 -5.43 -1.34
C ALA A 178 3.68 -5.11 0.16
N ALA A 179 3.49 -3.84 0.55
CA ALA A 179 3.47 -3.42 1.94
C ALA A 179 2.23 -3.97 2.67
N ALA A 180 1.04 -3.82 2.07
CA ALA A 180 -0.21 -4.27 2.67
C ALA A 180 -0.26 -5.80 2.83
N MET A 181 0.09 -6.57 1.79
CA MET A 181 0.13 -8.03 1.87
C MET A 181 1.16 -8.53 2.90
N GLY A 182 2.31 -7.86 3.00
CA GLY A 182 3.30 -8.19 4.01
C GLY A 182 2.79 -7.94 5.43
N ALA A 183 2.20 -6.78 5.69
CA ALA A 183 1.62 -6.42 6.98
C ALA A 183 0.44 -7.33 7.35
N ALA A 184 -0.48 -7.57 6.40
CA ALA A 184 -1.61 -8.48 6.61
C ALA A 184 -1.16 -9.91 6.93
N ARG A 185 -0.14 -10.42 6.22
CA ARG A 185 0.44 -11.74 6.46
C ARG A 185 1.12 -11.84 7.82
N GLN A 186 1.85 -10.80 8.23
CA GLN A 186 2.59 -10.80 9.49
C GLN A 186 1.68 -10.71 10.72
N TYR A 187 0.63 -9.92 10.64
CA TYR A 187 -0.25 -9.61 11.78
C TYR A 187 -1.66 -10.21 11.69
N GLY A 188 -1.98 -10.89 10.60
CA GLY A 188 -3.27 -11.58 10.43
C GLY A 188 -4.44 -10.64 10.10
N ALA A 189 -4.19 -9.41 9.66
CA ALA A 189 -5.20 -8.46 9.22
C ALA A 189 -5.85 -8.93 7.91
N ASP A 190 -7.06 -8.47 7.60
CA ASP A 190 -7.65 -8.69 6.28
C ASP A 190 -7.15 -7.64 5.28
N LEU A 191 -7.25 -7.96 3.99
CA LEU A 191 -6.81 -7.10 2.90
C LEU A 191 -8.01 -6.70 2.03
N TRP A 192 -8.33 -5.43 2.06
CA TRP A 192 -9.21 -4.75 1.12
C TRP A 192 -8.34 -4.02 0.09
N VAL A 193 -8.92 -3.50 -0.94
CA VAL A 193 -8.25 -2.59 -1.88
C VAL A 193 -9.23 -1.52 -2.30
N ASP A 194 -8.83 -0.28 -2.11
CA ASP A 194 -9.50 0.88 -2.65
C ASP A 194 -8.88 1.27 -3.99
N ILE A 195 -9.73 1.41 -5.01
CA ILE A 195 -9.34 1.99 -6.29
C ILE A 195 -9.74 3.46 -6.24
N ASP A 196 -8.88 4.26 -5.65
CA ASP A 196 -9.12 5.69 -5.50
C ASP A 196 -8.97 6.40 -6.83
N TYR A 197 -10.10 6.60 -7.47
CA TYR A 197 -10.22 7.35 -8.71
C TYR A 197 -10.38 8.85 -8.48
N TRP A 198 -10.45 9.25 -7.21
CA TRP A 198 -10.66 10.63 -6.82
C TRP A 198 -9.51 11.52 -7.29
N TRP A 199 -9.86 12.63 -7.88
CA TRP A 199 -8.92 13.56 -8.43
C TRP A 199 -9.33 14.99 -8.13
N HIS A 200 -8.46 15.73 -7.50
CA HIS A 200 -8.69 17.15 -7.32
C HIS A 200 -8.73 17.86 -8.67
N ASN A 201 -9.91 18.42 -8.96
CA ASN A 201 -10.13 19.50 -9.90
C ASN A 201 -9.19 19.57 -11.09
N GLU A 202 -9.73 19.41 -12.30
CA GLU A 202 -9.14 20.02 -13.46
C GLU A 202 -7.97 19.34 -14.14
N ALA A 203 -7.25 18.48 -13.50
CA ALA A 203 -6.14 17.92 -14.20
C ALA A 203 -6.44 16.54 -14.62
N ILE A 204 -6.05 16.23 -15.72
CA ILE A 204 -5.74 14.97 -16.31
C ILE A 204 -6.10 13.82 -15.35
N GLY A 205 -7.39 13.51 -15.24
CA GLY A 205 -7.88 12.34 -14.54
C GLY A 205 -7.24 11.09 -15.11
N HIS A 206 -7.35 9.99 -14.40
CA HIS A 206 -6.95 8.71 -14.94
C HIS A 206 -7.79 8.35 -16.16
N SER A 207 -7.18 7.67 -17.15
CA SER A 207 -7.91 7.16 -18.29
C SER A 207 -8.82 6.00 -17.87
N LEU A 208 -9.83 5.70 -18.70
CA LEU A 208 -10.69 4.54 -18.50
C LEU A 208 -9.90 3.23 -18.55
N GLU A 209 -8.86 3.16 -19.40
CA GLU A 209 -7.96 2.03 -19.51
C GLU A 209 -7.17 1.82 -18.22
N ARG A 210 -6.70 2.90 -17.60
CA ARG A 210 -6.00 2.83 -16.32
C ARG A 210 -6.93 2.37 -15.21
N PHE A 211 -8.16 2.82 -15.18
CA PHE A 211 -9.17 2.35 -14.25
C PHE A 211 -9.44 0.84 -14.39
N ARG A 212 -9.64 0.36 -15.63
CA ARG A 212 -9.80 -1.08 -15.92
C ARG A 212 -8.59 -1.90 -15.46
N SER A 213 -7.40 -1.36 -15.66
CA SER A 213 -6.15 -2.00 -15.22
C SER A 213 -6.04 -2.04 -13.68
N ALA A 214 -6.52 -1.01 -13.00
CA ALA A 214 -6.58 -1.00 -11.53
C ALA A 214 -7.55 -2.07 -11.00
N LEU A 215 -8.70 -2.26 -11.64
CA LEU A 215 -9.63 -3.35 -11.32
C LEU A 215 -8.96 -4.73 -11.46
N LEU A 216 -8.22 -4.94 -12.56
CA LEU A 216 -7.46 -6.19 -12.76
C LEU A 216 -6.41 -6.38 -11.67
N LEU A 217 -5.64 -5.35 -11.34
CA LEU A 217 -4.61 -5.42 -10.31
C LEU A 217 -5.22 -5.73 -8.94
N ALA A 218 -6.28 -5.02 -8.53
CA ALA A 218 -6.99 -5.25 -7.29
C ALA A 218 -7.58 -6.67 -7.23
N TYR A 219 -8.26 -7.11 -8.28
CA TYR A 219 -8.88 -8.42 -8.34
C TYR A 219 -7.85 -9.55 -8.18
N TRP A 220 -6.80 -9.53 -8.97
CA TRP A 220 -5.80 -10.58 -9.01
C TRP A 220 -4.73 -10.47 -7.90
N SER A 221 -4.74 -9.40 -7.08
CA SER A 221 -3.94 -9.34 -5.85
C SER A 221 -4.43 -10.30 -4.76
N GLY A 222 -5.65 -10.79 -4.89
CA GLY A 222 -6.22 -11.69 -3.90
C GLY A 222 -7.06 -11.00 -2.83
N ALA A 223 -7.26 -9.69 -2.88
CA ALA A 223 -8.04 -8.91 -1.89
C ALA A 223 -9.40 -9.52 -1.59
N SER A 224 -9.85 -9.41 -0.34
CA SER A 224 -11.16 -9.92 0.10
C SER A 224 -12.30 -8.99 -0.29
N ARG A 225 -12.03 -7.69 -0.33
CA ARG A 225 -12.95 -6.64 -0.76
C ARG A 225 -12.25 -5.67 -1.68
N ILE A 226 -12.98 -5.18 -2.67
CA ILE A 226 -12.50 -4.22 -3.65
C ILE A 226 -13.58 -3.17 -3.81
N TYR A 227 -13.24 -1.92 -3.57
CA TYR A 227 -14.19 -0.84 -3.77
C TYR A 227 -13.53 0.32 -4.52
N VAL A 228 -14.36 1.23 -4.97
CA VAL A 228 -13.94 2.35 -5.78
C VAL A 228 -14.34 3.63 -5.08
N GLU A 229 -13.36 4.47 -4.82
CA GLU A 229 -13.58 5.83 -4.37
C GLU A 229 -13.51 6.78 -5.57
N GLY A 230 -14.52 7.62 -5.73
CA GLY A 230 -14.61 8.57 -6.82
C GLY A 230 -14.96 9.96 -6.31
N GLY A 231 -14.20 10.95 -6.71
CA GLY A 231 -14.46 12.35 -6.37
C GLY A 231 -15.46 13.02 -7.31
N ALA A 232 -15.19 14.26 -7.68
CA ALA A 232 -16.05 15.08 -8.54
C ALA A 232 -16.40 14.43 -9.89
N GLN A 233 -15.63 13.46 -10.37
CA GLN A 233 -15.92 12.69 -11.60
C GLN A 233 -17.17 11.82 -11.48
N TRP A 234 -17.59 11.48 -10.27
CA TRP A 234 -18.83 10.76 -10.01
C TRP A 234 -20.09 11.61 -10.14
N SER A 235 -19.93 12.93 -10.32
CA SER A 235 -21.09 13.78 -10.56
C SER A 235 -21.85 13.22 -11.76
N ASN A 236 -23.17 13.11 -11.61
CA ASN A 236 -24.07 12.43 -12.56
C ASN A 236 -23.94 12.90 -14.02
N ASP A 237 -23.30 14.03 -14.26
CA ASP A 237 -23.23 14.69 -15.56
C ASP A 237 -21.85 14.59 -16.23
N HIS A 238 -20.83 14.06 -15.56
CA HIS A 238 -19.50 13.94 -16.17
C HIS A 238 -19.45 12.71 -17.09
N PRO A 239 -19.12 12.86 -18.39
CA PRO A 239 -19.12 11.74 -19.35
C PRO A 239 -18.22 10.56 -18.92
N LEU A 240 -17.09 10.86 -18.28
CA LEU A 240 -16.15 9.84 -17.79
C LEU A 240 -16.75 9.06 -16.61
N GLY A 241 -17.50 9.72 -15.70
CA GLY A 241 -18.15 9.05 -14.58
C GLY A 241 -19.09 7.93 -15.05
N LYS A 242 -19.88 8.16 -16.12
CA LYS A 242 -20.74 7.14 -16.71
C LYS A 242 -19.97 5.98 -17.35
N GLN A 243 -18.80 6.26 -17.91
CA GLN A 243 -17.94 5.22 -18.49
C GLN A 243 -17.31 4.36 -17.41
N ILE A 244 -16.92 4.96 -16.28
CA ILE A 244 -16.38 4.25 -15.12
C ILE A 244 -17.44 3.36 -14.50
N GLU A 245 -18.64 3.90 -14.26
CA GLU A 245 -19.81 3.15 -13.78
C GLU A 245 -20.07 1.93 -14.66
N ALA A 246 -20.15 2.12 -15.96
CA ALA A 246 -20.38 1.04 -16.91
C ALA A 246 -19.22 0.01 -16.91
N ALA A 247 -17.97 0.46 -16.86
CA ALA A 247 -16.80 -0.42 -16.83
C ALA A 247 -16.72 -1.23 -15.51
N TYR A 248 -17.09 -0.61 -14.40
CA TYR A 248 -17.14 -1.30 -13.11
C TYR A 248 -18.24 -2.36 -13.09
N ALA A 249 -19.47 -1.99 -13.48
CA ALA A 249 -20.58 -2.92 -13.55
C ALA A 249 -20.28 -4.09 -14.52
N GLU A 250 -19.66 -3.82 -15.67
CA GLU A 250 -19.19 -4.85 -16.61
C GLU A 250 -18.19 -5.80 -15.93
N PHE A 251 -17.23 -5.23 -15.18
CA PHE A 251 -16.23 -6.02 -14.48
C PHE A 251 -16.87 -6.96 -13.44
N VAL A 252 -17.74 -6.42 -12.60
CA VAL A 252 -18.42 -7.18 -11.54
C VAL A 252 -19.35 -8.25 -12.11
N GLN A 253 -20.16 -7.91 -13.13
CA GLN A 253 -21.20 -8.80 -13.64
C GLN A 253 -20.71 -9.79 -14.70
N GLN A 254 -19.62 -9.49 -15.41
CA GLN A 254 -19.17 -10.29 -16.53
C GLN A 254 -17.76 -10.83 -16.34
N TYR A 255 -16.77 -9.95 -16.07
CA TYR A 255 -15.38 -10.35 -15.99
C TYR A 255 -15.11 -11.27 -14.79
N ALA A 256 -15.45 -10.85 -13.59
CA ALA A 256 -15.17 -11.60 -12.37
C ALA A 256 -15.86 -12.98 -12.35
N PRO A 257 -17.15 -13.13 -12.74
CA PRO A 257 -17.80 -14.44 -12.86
C PRO A 257 -17.20 -15.34 -13.96
N ALA A 258 -16.75 -14.76 -15.08
CA ALA A 258 -16.11 -15.51 -16.15
C ALA A 258 -14.67 -15.96 -15.82
N HIS A 259 -14.02 -15.29 -14.87
CA HIS A 259 -12.66 -15.55 -14.45
C HIS A 259 -12.58 -15.77 -12.94
N PRO A 260 -13.22 -16.82 -12.38
CA PRO A 260 -13.27 -17.04 -10.95
C PRO A 260 -11.87 -17.23 -10.39
N ARG A 261 -11.56 -16.46 -9.35
CA ARG A 261 -10.26 -16.47 -8.69
C ARG A 261 -10.14 -17.69 -7.75
N PRO A 262 -9.14 -18.58 -8.00
CA PRO A 262 -9.00 -19.82 -7.22
C PRO A 262 -8.15 -19.67 -5.96
N PHE A 263 -7.76 -18.47 -5.57
CA PHE A 263 -6.90 -18.14 -4.43
C PHE A 263 -7.35 -16.84 -3.76
N SER A 264 -6.76 -16.54 -2.63
CA SER A 264 -6.88 -15.28 -1.89
C SER A 264 -5.48 -14.73 -1.55
N TRP A 265 -5.39 -13.49 -1.03
CA TRP A 265 -4.14 -12.91 -0.55
C TRP A 265 -3.46 -13.78 0.53
N ARG A 266 -4.22 -14.59 1.28
CA ARG A 266 -3.67 -15.52 2.29
C ARG A 266 -2.83 -16.63 1.70
N ASP A 267 -3.03 -16.93 0.43
CA ASP A 267 -2.25 -17.92 -0.31
C ASP A 267 -0.95 -17.34 -0.89
N PHE A 268 -0.75 -16.03 -0.80
CA PHE A 268 0.44 -15.35 -1.31
C PHE A 268 1.74 -15.90 -0.71
N ARG A 269 2.71 -16.20 -1.57
CA ARG A 269 4.01 -16.80 -1.25
C ARG A 269 5.12 -15.87 -1.73
N PRO A 270 5.52 -14.86 -0.94
CA PRO A 270 6.60 -13.98 -1.34
C PRO A 270 7.92 -14.76 -1.50
N GLN A 271 8.73 -14.33 -2.44
CA GLN A 271 10.10 -14.82 -2.63
C GLN A 271 11.13 -13.79 -2.20
N THR A 272 10.73 -12.53 -2.20
CA THR A 272 11.55 -11.41 -1.78
C THR A 272 10.90 -10.67 -0.62
N ALA A 273 11.67 -10.33 0.40
CA ALA A 273 11.25 -9.52 1.53
C ALA A 273 12.08 -8.26 1.68
N ILE A 274 11.43 -7.16 2.02
CA ILE A 274 12.06 -5.97 2.60
C ILE A 274 11.66 -5.95 4.07
N ILE A 275 12.61 -6.09 4.98
CA ILE A 275 12.38 -6.04 6.43
C ILE A 275 12.92 -4.71 6.95
N ARG A 276 12.08 -3.93 7.62
CA ARG A 276 12.46 -2.59 8.04
C ARG A 276 11.88 -2.20 9.41
N PHE A 277 12.63 -1.43 10.16
CA PHE A 277 12.10 -0.64 11.26
C PHE A 277 11.60 0.70 10.74
N ASP A 278 10.50 1.17 11.33
CA ASP A 278 9.86 2.43 11.01
C ASP A 278 9.27 2.49 9.60
N ASP A 279 8.00 2.24 9.54
CA ASP A 279 7.21 2.19 8.33
C ASP A 279 6.53 3.53 7.97
N THR A 280 7.06 4.67 8.46
CA THR A 280 6.45 5.99 8.23
C THR A 280 7.15 6.84 7.19
N CYS A 281 8.22 6.38 6.60
CA CYS A 281 8.95 7.12 5.57
C CYS A 281 8.82 6.49 4.20
N PHE A 282 8.22 7.22 3.27
CA PHE A 282 8.21 6.89 1.84
C PHE A 282 8.35 8.16 0.99
N ASP A 283 9.41 8.94 1.20
CA ASP A 283 9.67 10.17 0.44
C ASP A 283 8.50 11.16 0.45
N GLN A 284 7.85 11.33 1.60
CA GLN A 284 6.84 12.37 1.76
C GLN A 284 7.53 13.73 1.65
N ARG A 285 7.73 14.18 0.43
CA ARG A 285 8.24 15.51 0.19
C ARG A 285 7.26 16.52 0.71
N GLN A 286 7.67 17.15 1.76
CA GLN A 286 6.99 18.32 2.22
C GLN A 286 7.37 19.50 1.35
N ARG A 287 6.69 19.58 0.24
CA ARG A 287 6.88 20.59 -0.79
C ARG A 287 6.91 22.01 -0.24
N TYR A 288 6.22 22.23 0.87
CA TYR A 288 6.04 23.56 1.46
C TYR A 288 7.12 23.92 2.47
N LEU A 289 7.85 22.96 2.98
CA LEU A 289 8.89 23.21 4.00
C LEU A 289 10.32 23.01 3.47
N GLY A 290 10.47 22.48 2.27
CA GLY A 290 11.79 22.27 1.66
C GLY A 290 12.65 21.21 2.34
N GLU A 291 12.08 20.50 3.31
CA GLU A 291 12.76 19.44 4.05
C GLU A 291 12.54 18.10 3.37
N TYR A 292 13.60 17.37 3.18
CA TYR A 292 13.61 16.01 2.67
C TYR A 292 14.64 15.18 3.44
N PRO A 293 14.28 13.97 3.84
CA PRO A 293 12.93 13.43 3.93
C PRO A 293 12.10 14.19 4.98
N GLY A 294 10.78 14.23 4.79
CA GLY A 294 9.88 14.81 5.78
C GLY A 294 9.98 14.11 7.14
N PRO A 295 9.54 14.74 8.23
CA PRO A 295 9.61 14.16 9.55
C PRO A 295 8.76 12.90 9.66
N LEU A 296 9.28 11.92 10.40
CA LEU A 296 8.59 10.68 10.72
C LEU A 296 7.45 10.97 11.72
N TYR A 297 6.34 10.27 11.59
CA TYR A 297 5.19 10.43 12.48
C TYR A 297 4.76 11.90 12.68
N GLY A 298 5.06 12.73 11.70
CA GLY A 298 4.73 14.15 11.68
C GLY A 298 5.72 15.09 12.36
N HIS A 299 6.58 14.63 13.26
CA HIS A 299 7.47 15.53 14.02
C HIS A 299 8.88 14.99 14.27
N VAL A 300 9.09 13.70 14.15
CA VAL A 300 10.40 13.08 14.45
C VAL A 300 11.34 13.25 13.25
N PRO A 301 12.56 13.77 13.41
CA PRO A 301 13.51 13.89 12.32
C PRO A 301 13.84 12.53 11.69
N ALA A 302 13.80 12.45 10.36
CA ALA A 302 14.24 11.29 9.64
C ALA A 302 15.76 11.31 9.41
N GLY A 303 16.40 10.14 9.54
CA GLY A 303 17.79 9.91 9.17
C GLY A 303 17.93 9.19 7.82
N PRO A 304 19.17 9.04 7.34
CA PRO A 304 19.46 8.28 6.12
C PRO A 304 18.87 6.86 6.14
N GLU A 305 18.89 6.22 7.28
CA GLU A 305 18.43 4.84 7.47
C GLU A 305 16.94 4.67 7.18
N ASN A 306 16.17 5.73 7.38
CA ASN A 306 14.71 5.69 7.15
C ASN A 306 14.33 5.70 5.67
N VAL A 307 15.23 6.14 4.78
CA VAL A 307 14.98 6.25 3.34
C VAL A 307 15.71 5.21 2.48
N GLU A 308 16.58 4.41 3.07
CA GLU A 308 17.36 3.40 2.34
C GLU A 308 16.49 2.42 1.54
N TRP A 309 15.35 2.03 2.07
CA TRP A 309 14.45 1.09 1.41
C TRP A 309 13.89 1.59 0.09
N LEU A 310 13.89 2.89 -0.15
CA LEU A 310 13.47 3.48 -1.41
C LEU A 310 14.39 3.08 -2.57
N ASN A 311 15.69 2.93 -2.28
CA ASN A 311 16.65 2.42 -3.26
C ASN A 311 16.40 0.94 -3.57
N ILE A 312 15.93 0.18 -2.59
CA ILE A 312 15.56 -1.22 -2.79
C ILE A 312 14.39 -1.34 -3.75
N TRP A 313 13.39 -0.47 -3.64
CA TRP A 313 12.29 -0.42 -4.62
C TRP A 313 12.79 -0.16 -6.03
N SER A 314 13.70 0.79 -6.20
CA SER A 314 14.30 1.08 -7.50
C SER A 314 15.07 -0.12 -8.06
N LEU A 315 15.79 -0.84 -7.20
CA LEU A 315 16.51 -2.05 -7.59
C LEU A 315 15.54 -3.16 -8.04
N LEU A 316 14.59 -3.50 -7.18
CA LEU A 316 13.64 -4.61 -7.41
C LEU A 316 12.71 -4.35 -8.59
N SER A 317 12.35 -3.11 -8.84
CA SER A 317 11.49 -2.71 -9.95
C SER A 317 12.27 -2.36 -11.22
N HIS A 318 13.57 -2.59 -11.26
CA HIS A 318 14.41 -2.22 -12.42
C HIS A 318 14.28 -0.74 -12.81
N GLY A 319 14.07 0.14 -11.82
CA GLY A 319 13.95 1.59 -12.00
C GLY A 319 12.52 2.09 -12.27
N PHE A 320 11.51 1.25 -12.24
CA PHE A 320 10.10 1.66 -12.39
C PHE A 320 9.57 2.38 -11.14
N VAL A 321 9.82 1.84 -9.95
CA VAL A 321 9.50 2.54 -8.71
C VAL A 321 10.64 3.50 -8.41
N ARG A 322 10.31 4.76 -8.25
CA ARG A 322 11.26 5.84 -8.01
C ARG A 322 10.85 6.60 -6.77
N THR A 323 11.80 7.24 -6.16
CA THR A 323 11.58 8.07 -4.97
C THR A 323 10.63 9.25 -5.22
N ASP A 324 10.54 9.69 -6.45
CA ASP A 324 9.63 10.74 -6.88
C ASP A 324 8.25 10.24 -7.33
N SER A 325 8.01 8.93 -7.29
CA SER A 325 6.69 8.35 -7.56
C SER A 325 5.73 8.49 -6.39
N VAL A 326 6.18 8.97 -5.27
CA VAL A 326 5.34 9.42 -4.16
C VAL A 326 5.08 10.89 -4.36
N SER A 327 4.06 11.20 -5.06
CA SER A 327 3.76 12.59 -5.26
C SER A 327 2.50 12.99 -4.53
N HIS A 328 2.60 14.06 -3.82
CA HIS A 328 1.44 14.89 -3.61
C HIS A 328 0.82 15.25 -4.97
N GLN A 329 -0.49 15.30 -5.08
CA GLN A 329 -1.26 15.53 -6.31
C GLN A 329 -0.71 16.61 -7.25
N TRP A 330 -0.02 17.60 -6.72
CA TRP A 330 0.56 18.71 -7.47
C TRP A 330 1.83 18.36 -8.25
N GLU A 331 2.58 17.36 -7.81
CA GLU A 331 3.86 17.00 -8.42
C GLU A 331 3.69 16.01 -9.57
N VAL A 332 2.63 15.26 -9.58
CA VAL A 332 2.29 14.34 -10.67
C VAL A 332 2.13 15.05 -12.00
N ARG A 333 1.58 16.26 -11.99
CA ARG A 333 1.55 17.09 -13.20
C ARG A 333 2.94 17.35 -13.78
N ARG A 334 3.94 17.37 -12.91
CA ARG A 334 5.31 17.71 -13.27
C ARG A 334 6.12 16.49 -13.71
N PHE A 335 5.85 15.33 -13.14
CA PHE A 335 6.75 14.18 -13.27
C PHE A 335 6.11 12.92 -13.87
N GLY A 336 4.81 12.86 -14.02
CA GLY A 336 4.12 11.77 -14.73
C GLY A 336 4.32 10.37 -14.16
N CYS A 337 4.66 10.24 -12.88
CA CYS A 337 5.18 9.00 -12.28
C CYS A 337 4.14 8.13 -11.59
N ARG A 338 2.86 8.31 -11.85
CA ARG A 338 1.86 7.36 -11.34
C ARG A 338 1.87 6.11 -12.18
N THR A 339 2.19 5.02 -11.57
CA THR A 339 2.17 3.75 -12.27
C THR A 339 1.37 2.72 -11.50
N LEU A 340 0.47 2.06 -12.22
CA LEU A 340 -0.15 0.83 -11.78
C LEU A 340 0.75 -0.37 -11.99
N PHE A 341 1.87 -0.18 -12.65
CA PHE A 341 2.80 -1.24 -12.99
C PHE A 341 4.18 -0.96 -12.42
N ALA A 342 4.74 -1.97 -11.80
CA ALA A 342 6.17 -2.08 -11.55
C ALA A 342 6.52 -3.57 -11.65
N PRO A 343 7.60 -3.95 -12.33
CA PRO A 343 7.98 -5.35 -12.53
C PRO A 343 8.56 -5.95 -11.24
N LEU A 344 7.75 -5.96 -10.18
CA LEU A 344 8.11 -6.56 -8.90
C LEU A 344 7.82 -8.07 -8.91
N HIS A 345 8.76 -8.86 -8.41
CA HIS A 345 8.66 -10.30 -8.43
C HIS A 345 8.43 -10.86 -7.03
N ASN A 346 7.18 -11.11 -6.66
CA ASN A 346 6.77 -11.72 -5.39
C ASN A 346 7.36 -11.00 -4.16
N VAL A 347 7.22 -9.68 -4.10
CA VAL A 347 7.78 -8.84 -3.03
C VAL A 347 6.77 -8.63 -1.92
N ALA A 348 7.20 -8.80 -0.68
CA ALA A 348 6.49 -8.38 0.53
C ALA A 348 7.36 -7.44 1.37
N VAL A 349 6.73 -6.55 2.12
CA VAL A 349 7.41 -5.77 3.16
C VAL A 349 7.01 -6.32 4.52
N TYR A 350 7.97 -6.45 5.43
CA TYR A 350 7.74 -6.88 6.80
C TYR A 350 8.29 -5.86 7.81
N ASP A 351 7.73 -5.88 8.99
CA ASP A 351 8.22 -5.14 10.14
C ASP A 351 9.50 -5.79 10.69
N HIS A 352 10.27 -5.04 11.46
CA HIS A 352 11.51 -5.44 12.13
C HIS A 352 11.36 -6.54 13.21
N GLU A 353 10.13 -6.93 13.53
CA GLU A 353 9.78 -7.97 14.52
C GLU A 353 9.14 -9.21 13.85
N VAL A 354 9.55 -9.56 12.65
CA VAL A 354 9.00 -10.70 11.92
C VAL A 354 9.69 -12.02 12.30
N GLY A 355 8.88 -13.05 12.56
CA GLY A 355 9.40 -14.37 12.94
C GLY A 355 9.72 -15.27 11.74
N TYR A 356 10.46 -16.35 12.01
CA TYR A 356 10.91 -17.31 11.01
C TYR A 356 9.78 -17.93 10.18
N GLU A 357 8.66 -18.30 10.80
CA GLU A 357 7.55 -18.95 10.09
C GLU A 357 6.99 -18.10 8.94
N THR A 358 7.08 -16.77 9.08
CA THR A 358 6.68 -15.82 8.03
C THR A 358 7.74 -15.71 6.93
N LEU A 359 9.03 -15.85 7.30
CA LEU A 359 10.18 -15.69 6.41
C LEU A 359 10.59 -16.99 5.70
N ALA A 360 10.13 -18.15 6.17
CA ALA A 360 10.54 -19.44 5.64
C ALA A 360 10.28 -19.57 4.13
N GLY A 361 11.28 -19.96 3.36
CA GLY A 361 11.21 -20.14 1.91
C GLY A 361 11.49 -18.88 1.09
N LEU A 362 11.79 -17.73 1.73
CA LEU A 362 12.27 -16.55 1.02
C LEU A 362 13.63 -16.83 0.36
N GLN A 363 13.82 -16.28 -0.82
CA GLN A 363 15.06 -16.40 -1.59
C GLN A 363 15.94 -15.15 -1.46
N LEU A 364 15.31 -13.99 -1.30
CA LEU A 364 15.98 -12.70 -1.19
C LEU A 364 15.39 -11.89 -0.03
N ILE A 365 16.24 -11.43 0.87
CA ILE A 365 15.86 -10.65 2.03
C ILE A 365 16.70 -9.37 2.07
N PHE A 366 16.06 -8.22 2.22
CA PHE A 366 16.72 -6.96 2.49
C PHE A 366 16.45 -6.54 3.93
N LEU A 367 17.49 -6.24 4.67
CA LEU A 367 17.38 -5.58 5.99
C LEU A 367 17.69 -4.11 5.86
N THR A 368 16.83 -3.25 6.40
CA THR A 368 16.99 -1.80 6.32
C THR A 368 16.34 -1.09 7.53
N GLY A 369 16.46 0.23 7.59
CA GLY A 369 15.98 1.01 8.72
C GLY A 369 16.99 1.11 9.86
N VAL A 370 16.56 1.64 10.99
CA VAL A 370 17.46 1.96 12.11
C VAL A 370 17.84 0.77 12.97
N MET A 371 17.00 -0.25 13.02
CA MET A 371 17.20 -1.45 13.84
C MET A 371 16.39 -2.64 13.32
N ILE A 372 16.82 -3.82 13.65
CA ILE A 372 16.08 -5.09 13.47
C ILE A 372 16.13 -5.83 14.80
N SER A 373 15.05 -6.48 15.21
CA SER A 373 15.02 -7.22 16.46
C SER A 373 15.95 -8.43 16.42
N ASP A 374 16.46 -8.83 17.56
CA ASP A 374 17.34 -10.02 17.67
C ASP A 374 16.62 -11.28 17.19
N GLU A 375 15.33 -11.41 17.48
CA GLU A 375 14.52 -12.54 17.02
C GLU A 375 14.42 -12.57 15.48
N THR A 376 14.20 -11.43 14.86
CA THR A 376 14.19 -11.32 13.40
C THR A 376 15.55 -11.60 12.80
N LEU A 377 16.64 -11.10 13.40
CA LEU A 377 18.00 -11.40 12.94
C LEU A 377 18.31 -12.91 13.01
N GLN A 378 17.87 -13.58 14.06
CA GLN A 378 18.00 -15.05 14.18
C GLN A 378 17.16 -15.77 13.12
N ALA A 379 15.92 -15.31 12.87
CA ALA A 379 15.06 -15.85 11.83
C ALA A 379 15.68 -15.69 10.43
N VAL A 380 16.24 -14.52 10.14
CA VAL A 380 16.94 -14.24 8.88
C VAL A 380 18.20 -15.09 8.73
N ALA A 381 19.01 -15.21 9.80
CA ALA A 381 20.20 -16.05 9.78
C ALA A 381 19.86 -17.51 9.45
N ARG A 382 18.76 -18.03 9.99
CA ARG A 382 18.26 -19.35 9.63
C ARG A 382 17.84 -19.44 8.16
N CYS A 383 17.14 -18.44 7.62
CA CYS A 383 16.80 -18.40 6.19
C CYS A 383 18.07 -18.40 5.31
N VAL A 384 19.11 -17.64 5.71
CA VAL A 384 20.38 -17.64 4.97
C VAL A 384 21.04 -19.01 5.03
N GLN A 385 21.11 -19.66 6.20
CA GLN A 385 21.64 -21.03 6.30
C GLN A 385 20.89 -22.04 5.42
N GLU A 386 19.59 -21.81 5.18
CA GLU A 386 18.72 -22.62 4.34
C GLU A 386 18.80 -22.28 2.84
N GLY A 387 19.52 -21.21 2.45
CA GLY A 387 19.80 -20.88 1.06
C GLY A 387 19.37 -19.49 0.59
N ALA A 388 18.82 -18.64 1.47
CA ALA A 388 18.45 -17.29 1.10
C ALA A 388 19.70 -16.38 0.93
N THR A 389 19.57 -15.37 0.08
CA THR A 389 20.49 -14.24 0.04
C THR A 389 19.94 -13.11 0.89
N CYS A 390 20.68 -12.67 1.89
CA CYS A 390 20.33 -11.50 2.70
C CYS A 390 21.23 -10.31 2.39
N VAL A 391 20.65 -9.19 1.99
CA VAL A 391 21.32 -7.93 1.68
C VAL A 391 21.10 -6.98 2.84
N LEU A 392 22.20 -6.44 3.40
CA LEU A 392 22.12 -5.63 4.60
C LEU A 392 23.26 -4.59 4.70
N PRO A 393 23.04 -3.45 5.39
CA PRO A 393 24.14 -2.59 5.80
C PRO A 393 24.90 -3.18 7.00
N PRO A 394 26.19 -2.89 7.18
CA PRO A 394 27.02 -3.42 8.25
C PRO A 394 26.42 -3.21 9.66
N ARG A 395 25.76 -2.07 9.90
CA ARG A 395 25.15 -1.74 11.19
C ARG A 395 24.01 -2.68 11.63
N LEU A 396 23.38 -3.38 10.67
CA LEU A 396 22.32 -4.35 10.93
C LEU A 396 22.82 -5.81 10.93
N ALA A 397 24.13 -6.00 10.87
CA ALA A 397 24.72 -7.33 10.89
C ALA A 397 24.48 -8.03 12.25
N PRO A 398 24.26 -9.35 12.25
CA PRO A 398 24.15 -10.10 13.50
C PRO A 398 25.40 -9.92 14.36
N ALA A 399 25.22 -9.74 15.66
CA ALA A 399 26.32 -9.55 16.61
C ALA A 399 27.31 -10.71 16.53
N GLY A 400 28.63 -10.41 16.47
CA GLY A 400 29.68 -11.40 16.40
C GLY A 400 29.85 -12.12 15.07
N SER A 401 29.11 -11.74 14.03
CA SER A 401 29.25 -12.32 12.68
C SER A 401 30.52 -11.85 11.95
N GLY A 402 31.15 -10.77 12.39
CA GLY A 402 32.29 -10.14 11.70
C GLY A 402 31.87 -9.34 10.45
N LEU A 403 30.59 -9.20 10.20
CA LEU A 403 30.06 -8.44 9.06
C LEU A 403 29.94 -6.93 9.33
N ASP A 404 30.01 -6.53 10.59
CA ASP A 404 29.92 -5.15 11.08
C ASP A 404 31.10 -4.27 10.69
N GLY A 405 32.26 -4.88 10.42
CA GLY A 405 33.49 -4.19 10.00
C GLY A 405 33.69 -4.05 8.49
N VAL A 406 32.72 -4.46 7.69
CA VAL A 406 32.84 -4.47 6.22
C VAL A 406 32.71 -3.06 5.66
N SER A 407 33.67 -2.62 4.82
CA SER A 407 33.73 -1.28 4.23
C SER A 407 33.47 -1.24 2.72
N GLU A 408 33.38 -2.42 2.07
CA GLU A 408 33.10 -2.56 0.64
C GLU A 408 31.99 -3.60 0.44
N VAL A 409 31.31 -3.58 -0.70
CA VAL A 409 30.30 -4.60 -1.01
C VAL A 409 30.95 -5.98 -0.97
N THR A 410 30.50 -6.82 -0.04
CA THR A 410 31.13 -8.10 0.27
C THR A 410 30.08 -9.20 0.39
N ALA A 411 30.30 -10.31 -0.30
CA ALA A 411 29.49 -11.52 -0.18
C ALA A 411 30.17 -12.51 0.76
N VAL A 412 29.43 -12.98 1.77
CA VAL A 412 29.91 -13.97 2.75
C VAL A 412 28.95 -15.16 2.76
N ALA A 413 29.45 -16.33 2.42
CA ALA A 413 28.67 -17.57 2.46
C ALA A 413 28.38 -17.99 3.91
N ASP A 414 27.15 -18.43 4.18
CA ASP A 414 26.73 -18.99 5.47
C ASP A 414 25.69 -20.11 5.19
N GLY A 415 26.07 -21.33 5.49
CA GLY A 415 25.25 -22.50 5.13
C GLY A 415 25.11 -22.66 3.61
N ALA A 416 23.86 -22.71 3.14
CA ALA A 416 23.54 -22.80 1.71
C ALA A 416 23.30 -21.43 1.06
N GLY A 417 23.28 -20.35 1.85
CA GLY A 417 22.96 -18.99 1.38
C GLY A 417 24.13 -18.02 1.53
N THR A 418 23.78 -16.73 1.45
CA THR A 418 24.78 -15.66 1.37
C THR A 418 24.34 -14.41 2.11
N TRP A 419 25.22 -13.83 2.88
CA TRP A 419 25.15 -12.45 3.36
C TRP A 419 25.81 -11.53 2.34
N LEU A 420 25.09 -10.59 1.77
CA LEU A 420 25.62 -9.55 0.90
C LEU A 420 25.61 -8.22 1.66
N VAL A 421 26.77 -7.86 2.20
CA VAL A 421 26.94 -6.64 3.00
C VAL A 421 27.17 -5.47 2.08
N VAL A 422 26.36 -4.43 2.24
CA VAL A 422 26.40 -3.21 1.43
C VAL A 422 26.58 -2.01 2.36
N PRO A 423 27.80 -1.44 2.45
CA PRO A 423 28.11 -0.38 3.41
C PRO A 423 27.29 0.89 3.26
N ASP A 424 26.82 1.17 2.06
CA ASP A 424 26.16 2.42 1.75
C ASP A 424 24.95 2.25 0.82
N PHE A 425 23.81 1.82 1.38
CA PHE A 425 22.54 1.80 0.67
C PHE A 425 22.00 3.18 0.34
N TYR A 426 22.42 4.19 1.11
CA TYR A 426 21.85 5.52 1.07
C TYR A 426 22.51 6.43 0.03
N ARG A 427 23.77 6.21 -0.27
CA ARG A 427 24.66 7.12 -1.04
C ARG A 427 24.07 7.70 -2.31
N LEU A 428 23.03 7.11 -2.85
CA LEU A 428 22.54 7.44 -4.19
C LEU A 428 21.09 7.86 -4.25
N HIS A 429 20.48 8.01 -3.12
CA HIS A 429 19.07 8.37 -3.05
C HIS A 429 18.78 9.71 -3.77
N TYR A 430 19.70 10.66 -3.72
CA TYR A 430 19.56 11.97 -4.36
C TYR A 430 20.14 12.07 -5.76
N GLU A 431 21.17 11.29 -6.06
CA GLU A 431 21.91 11.43 -7.31
C GLU A 431 21.24 10.71 -8.47
N CYS A 432 20.41 9.74 -8.17
CA CYS A 432 19.79 8.93 -9.18
C CYS A 432 18.33 8.62 -8.81
N PHE A 433 17.43 9.30 -9.45
CA PHE A 433 16.01 8.90 -9.48
C PHE A 433 15.78 7.54 -10.17
N CYS A 434 16.78 6.76 -10.32
CA CYS A 434 16.83 5.44 -10.90
C CYS A 434 18.05 4.76 -10.35
N ALA A 435 18.06 3.44 -10.33
CA ALA A 435 19.16 2.64 -9.85
C ALA A 435 20.52 3.23 -10.31
N GLY A 436 21.11 3.98 -9.43
CA GLY A 436 22.39 4.59 -9.67
C GLY A 436 23.54 3.60 -9.77
N PRO A 437 24.77 4.05 -9.96
CA PRO A 437 25.92 3.18 -10.07
C PRO A 437 26.06 2.17 -8.92
N ALA A 438 25.77 2.55 -7.67
CA ALA A 438 25.89 1.62 -6.53
C ALA A 438 24.84 0.50 -6.56
N MET A 439 23.65 0.78 -7.06
CA MET A 439 22.65 -0.29 -7.24
C MET A 439 23.02 -1.17 -8.44
N ALA A 440 23.81 -0.67 -9.40
CA ALA A 440 24.34 -1.47 -10.49
C ALA A 440 25.29 -2.57 -9.99
N GLU A 441 26.08 -2.30 -8.96
CA GLU A 441 26.95 -3.29 -8.31
C GLU A 441 26.18 -4.44 -7.67
N LEU A 442 24.93 -4.23 -7.28
CA LEU A 442 24.06 -5.26 -6.71
C LEU A 442 23.32 -6.08 -7.78
N ARG A 443 23.17 -5.57 -8.99
CA ARG A 443 22.38 -6.26 -10.02
C ARG A 443 22.99 -7.57 -10.46
N GLU A 444 24.29 -7.64 -10.59
CA GLU A 444 24.99 -8.89 -10.97
C GLU A 444 24.89 -9.95 -9.87
N PRO A 445 25.24 -9.65 -8.60
CA PRO A 445 25.08 -10.59 -7.49
C PRO A 445 23.64 -11.06 -7.27
N LEU A 446 22.64 -10.22 -7.59
CA LEU A 446 21.23 -10.51 -7.40
C LEU A 446 20.50 -10.92 -8.70
N ALA A 447 21.26 -11.17 -9.78
CA ALA A 447 20.69 -11.61 -11.03
C ALA A 447 19.92 -12.93 -10.85
N GLY A 448 18.69 -12.97 -11.36
CA GLY A 448 17.79 -14.12 -11.20
C GLY A 448 16.96 -14.09 -9.89
N LEU A 449 17.31 -13.24 -8.90
CA LEU A 449 16.52 -13.08 -7.68
C LEU A 449 15.55 -11.89 -7.74
N THR A 450 15.84 -10.89 -8.59
CA THR A 450 15.04 -9.67 -8.74
C THR A 450 14.01 -9.71 -9.85
N GLY A 451 13.79 -10.89 -10.47
CA GLY A 451 12.87 -11.04 -11.59
C GLY A 451 13.46 -10.60 -12.94
N ASP A 452 12.63 -10.62 -13.98
CA ASP A 452 13.04 -10.31 -15.37
C ASP A 452 12.96 -8.83 -15.72
N GLY A 453 12.30 -8.03 -14.87
CA GLY A 453 12.08 -6.59 -15.08
C GLY A 453 11.00 -6.27 -16.12
N ASP A 454 10.25 -7.25 -16.57
CA ASP A 454 9.17 -7.09 -17.55
C ASP A 454 7.80 -7.47 -16.98
N HIS A 455 7.78 -8.26 -15.89
CA HIS A 455 6.55 -8.73 -15.28
C HIS A 455 6.43 -8.34 -13.81
N LEU A 456 5.24 -7.91 -13.41
CA LEU A 456 4.80 -7.94 -12.03
C LEU A 456 4.25 -9.33 -11.76
N VAL A 457 4.77 -10.00 -10.74
CA VAL A 457 4.43 -11.40 -10.45
C VAL A 457 3.93 -11.55 -9.02
N TYR A 458 2.81 -12.24 -8.86
CA TYR A 458 2.30 -12.73 -7.58
C TYR A 458 2.20 -14.25 -7.60
N ASP A 459 2.82 -14.90 -6.61
CA ASP A 459 2.78 -16.34 -6.39
C ASP A 459 1.80 -16.69 -5.27
N PHE A 460 0.77 -17.45 -5.61
CA PHE A 460 -0.24 -17.93 -4.66
C PHE A 460 -0.13 -19.47 -4.49
N GLY A 461 1.10 -19.98 -4.48
CA GLY A 461 1.38 -21.40 -4.33
C GLY A 461 1.09 -22.20 -5.60
N LYS A 462 -0.13 -22.73 -5.70
CA LYS A 462 -0.59 -23.46 -6.91
C LYS A 462 -0.76 -22.53 -8.12
N TRP A 463 -0.98 -21.25 -7.90
CA TRP A 463 -1.30 -20.28 -8.93
C TRP A 463 -0.27 -19.16 -9.00
N VAL A 464 0.08 -18.77 -10.20
CA VAL A 464 0.94 -17.60 -10.45
C VAL A 464 0.21 -16.63 -11.34
N VAL A 465 0.16 -15.38 -10.88
CA VAL A 465 -0.40 -14.27 -11.64
C VAL A 465 0.73 -13.39 -12.14
N GLN A 466 0.74 -13.12 -13.42
CA GLN A 466 1.72 -12.25 -14.07
C GLN A 466 1.00 -11.11 -14.76
N PHE A 467 1.48 -9.90 -14.54
CA PHE A 467 1.03 -8.72 -15.25
C PHE A 467 2.16 -8.16 -16.09
N ARG A 468 1.82 -7.64 -17.24
CA ARG A 468 2.71 -6.83 -18.08
C ARG A 468 1.96 -5.63 -18.64
N GLN A 469 2.71 -4.61 -19.06
CA GLN A 469 2.12 -3.52 -19.80
C GLN A 469 1.81 -3.94 -21.25
N ALA A 470 0.62 -3.61 -21.74
CA ALA A 470 0.25 -3.89 -23.11
C ALA A 470 1.09 -3.04 -24.09
N GLY A 471 1.45 -3.63 -25.22
CA GLY A 471 2.13 -2.91 -26.29
C GLY A 471 3.66 -2.97 -26.27
N GLY A 472 4.24 -3.86 -25.45
CA GLY A 472 5.65 -4.21 -25.57
C GLY A 472 6.61 -3.40 -24.71
N ASP A 473 7.88 -3.57 -24.98
CA ASP A 473 9.00 -3.04 -24.21
C ASP A 473 8.86 -1.55 -23.92
N TYR A 474 8.49 -1.25 -22.68
CA TYR A 474 8.64 0.11 -22.18
C TYR A 474 10.14 0.38 -22.12
N PRO A 475 10.68 1.33 -22.91
CA PRO A 475 12.12 1.52 -22.89
C PRO A 475 12.53 1.99 -21.50
N ARG A 476 13.16 1.12 -20.72
CA ARG A 476 13.66 1.41 -19.36
C ARG A 476 14.43 2.73 -19.30
N GLN A 477 15.07 3.11 -20.41
CA GLN A 477 15.78 4.36 -20.56
C GLN A 477 14.88 5.61 -20.51
N HIS A 478 13.62 5.51 -20.88
CA HIS A 478 12.70 6.65 -20.91
C HIS A 478 12.07 6.97 -19.56
N ILE A 479 12.02 6.00 -18.65
CA ILE A 479 11.57 6.22 -17.28
C ILE A 479 12.58 7.09 -16.52
N MET A 480 13.82 7.11 -16.99
CA MET A 480 14.96 7.78 -16.36
C MET A 480 15.17 9.22 -16.81
N THR A 481 14.47 9.67 -17.83
CA THR A 481 14.63 11.04 -18.34
C THR A 481 13.35 11.84 -18.12
N TRP A 482 13.45 12.89 -17.37
CA TRP A 482 12.41 13.82 -16.95
C TRP A 482 11.61 14.49 -18.08
N THR A 483 12.00 14.29 -19.32
CA THR A 483 11.62 15.14 -20.45
C THR A 483 10.76 14.41 -21.49
N VAL A 484 10.55 13.12 -21.38
CA VAL A 484 9.78 12.36 -22.39
C VAL A 484 8.38 12.10 -21.88
N PRO A 485 7.34 12.62 -22.54
CA PRO A 485 5.96 12.24 -22.24
C PRO A 485 5.80 10.74 -22.40
N LEU A 486 5.13 10.10 -21.43
CA LEU A 486 4.80 8.67 -21.42
C LEU A 486 4.13 8.17 -22.72
N THR A 487 3.54 9.07 -23.48
CA THR A 487 2.84 8.80 -24.74
C THR A 487 3.73 8.53 -25.96
N GLN A 488 5.05 8.74 -25.87
CA GLN A 488 5.94 8.63 -27.04
C GLN A 488 6.55 7.25 -27.27
N ALA A 489 6.35 6.30 -26.36
CA ALA A 489 7.05 5.02 -26.42
C ALA A 489 6.33 3.89 -27.18
N GLY A 490 5.16 4.14 -27.75
CA GLY A 490 4.39 3.09 -28.45
C GLY A 490 3.74 2.05 -27.52
N ALA A 491 4.10 2.01 -26.25
CA ALA A 491 3.42 1.25 -25.22
C ALA A 491 2.23 2.04 -24.68
N ASN A 492 1.15 1.39 -24.31
CA ASN A 492 0.08 2.01 -23.56
C ASN A 492 0.28 1.70 -22.06
N PRO A 493 0.89 2.61 -21.27
CA PRO A 493 1.20 2.38 -19.86
C PRO A 493 -0.07 2.24 -19.00
N ASP A 494 -1.22 2.62 -19.54
CA ASP A 494 -2.51 2.56 -18.87
C ASP A 494 -3.18 1.19 -19.00
N VAL A 495 -2.67 0.31 -19.87
CA VAL A 495 -3.26 -1.01 -20.08
C VAL A 495 -2.37 -2.10 -19.50
N LEU A 496 -2.92 -2.88 -18.59
CA LEU A 496 -2.30 -4.10 -18.07
C LEU A 496 -2.92 -5.33 -18.73
N GLU A 497 -2.06 -6.27 -19.11
CA GLU A 497 -2.45 -7.62 -19.47
C GLU A 497 -2.12 -8.54 -18.30
N VAL A 498 -3.02 -9.48 -18.01
CA VAL A 498 -2.86 -10.45 -16.93
C VAL A 498 -2.83 -11.88 -17.48
N GLN A 499 -1.91 -12.69 -16.96
CA GLN A 499 -1.85 -14.12 -17.22
C GLN A 499 -1.92 -14.89 -15.91
N LEU A 500 -2.83 -15.86 -15.84
CA LEU A 500 -2.94 -16.82 -14.76
C LEU A 500 -2.37 -18.16 -15.18
N THR A 501 -1.45 -18.70 -14.41
CA THR A 501 -0.81 -20.00 -14.67
C THR A 501 -0.98 -20.92 -13.47
N GLU A 502 -1.47 -22.14 -13.71
CA GLU A 502 -1.52 -23.21 -12.71
C GLU A 502 -0.19 -23.97 -12.72
N ARG A 503 0.48 -24.07 -11.57
CA ARG A 503 1.64 -24.95 -11.41
C ARG A 503 1.19 -26.40 -11.35
N ARG A 504 1.81 -27.24 -12.15
CA ARG A 504 1.57 -28.69 -12.20
C ARG A 504 2.23 -29.43 -11.05
#